data_142769d7c2b0c08b75f13bb0ae502c80
#
_entry.id   142769d7c2b0c08b75f13bb0ae502c80
#
_cell.length_a   1.000
_cell.length_b   1.000
_cell.length_c   1.000
_cell.angle_alpha   90.00
_cell.angle_beta   90.00
_cell.angle_gamma   90.00
#
_symmetry.space_group_name_H-M   'P 1'
#
loop_
_entity.id
_entity.type
_entity.pdbx_description
1 polymer ?
#
loop_
_entity_poly.entity_id
_entity_poly.type
_entity_poly.pdbx_seq_one_letter_code
_entity_poly.pdbx_strand_id
1 'polypeptide(L)'
;MIIIINIKYSIKNTYINIRKNKGFRMFKILITTIVLLSCTNISAEEKIEKLILSGPVASVSHPLIHMVKTGALNDIAEKVEFKLWKNPDELRAFTLKNRADFIAIPTNVAANLYNKGVKIKLLNVSVWGILGMITRDKSLKTLADFKGKEIAMPFRADMPDILFEEIVKAQGMDPKKDFKLKYMSNPFDAMQNLILRQVDHALLAEPAISIALKKTGSFPLKLVAPDLYRSADLQEEWGKTFKVETKIPQAGMAVIGDMILNKKVVKRFNEEYEKSLIWYKNNPQEAAKITIEEIPMLDEAGVAESIKHVQLQSVSAQDSKEDLEFFYKLLEKNNPKTIGGKIPNDKFYYQ
;
A
#
# COMPACT_ATOMS: atom_id res chain seq x y z
N MET A 1 -12.22 -34.64 -24.49
CA MET A 1 -11.65 -35.84 -25.19
C MET A 1 -12.52 -36.38 -26.32
N ILE A 2 -13.84 -36.35 -26.22
CA ILE A 2 -14.78 -36.89 -27.26
C ILE A 2 -14.82 -36.02 -28.54
N ILE A 3 -14.67 -34.71 -28.46
CA ILE A 3 -14.72 -33.79 -29.62
C ILE A 3 -13.51 -33.93 -30.53
N ILE A 4 -12.31 -34.22 -29.99
CA ILE A 4 -11.08 -34.38 -30.76
C ILE A 4 -11.09 -35.70 -31.57
N ILE A 5 -11.75 -36.75 -31.07
CA ILE A 5 -11.86 -38.04 -31.72
C ILE A 5 -12.79 -37.96 -32.94
N ASN A 6 -13.90 -37.21 -32.83
CA ASN A 6 -14.83 -37.04 -33.95
C ASN A 6 -14.24 -36.22 -35.11
N ILE A 7 -13.39 -35.27 -34.84
CA ILE A 7 -12.70 -34.49 -35.87
C ILE A 7 -11.67 -35.34 -36.62
N LYS A 8 -10.93 -36.23 -35.93
CA LYS A 8 -10.00 -37.15 -36.58
C LYS A 8 -10.67 -38.18 -37.51
N TYR A 9 -11.87 -38.66 -37.16
CA TYR A 9 -12.63 -39.60 -37.97
C TYR A 9 -13.24 -38.95 -39.23
N SER A 10 -13.75 -37.73 -39.11
CA SER A 10 -14.29 -36.94 -40.23
C SER A 10 -13.19 -36.61 -41.27
N ILE A 11 -12.01 -36.22 -40.79
CA ILE A 11 -10.86 -35.89 -41.67
C ILE A 11 -10.37 -37.15 -42.41
N LYS A 12 -10.34 -38.33 -41.78
CA LYS A 12 -9.85 -39.54 -42.38
C LYS A 12 -10.76 -40.07 -43.52
N ASN A 13 -12.08 -39.96 -43.38
CA ASN A 13 -13.03 -40.35 -44.43
C ASN A 13 -13.07 -39.37 -45.58
N THR A 14 -12.87 -38.10 -45.37
CA THR A 14 -12.73 -37.07 -46.41
C THR A 14 -11.44 -37.28 -47.24
N TYR A 15 -10.34 -37.74 -46.62
CA TYR A 15 -9.06 -38.03 -47.30
C TYR A 15 -9.13 -39.21 -48.28
N ILE A 16 -9.94 -40.21 -48.02
CA ILE A 16 -10.03 -41.42 -48.88
C ILE A 16 -10.78 -41.15 -50.20
N ASN A 17 -11.76 -40.23 -50.19
CA ASN A 17 -12.54 -39.87 -51.38
C ASN A 17 -11.86 -38.85 -52.31
N ILE A 18 -10.84 -38.18 -51.84
CA ILE A 18 -10.18 -37.07 -52.54
C ILE A 18 -9.01 -37.54 -53.44
N ARG A 19 -8.60 -38.83 -53.35
CA ARG A 19 -7.42 -39.36 -54.06
C ARG A 19 -7.63 -39.64 -55.55
N LYS A 20 -8.84 -39.45 -56.09
CA LYS A 20 -9.18 -39.77 -57.49
C LYS A 20 -9.32 -38.59 -58.46
N ASN A 21 -9.10 -37.33 -58.07
CA ASN A 21 -9.30 -36.18 -58.95
C ASN A 21 -8.03 -35.31 -59.07
N LYS A 22 -7.46 -35.19 -60.28
CA LYS A 22 -6.25 -34.44 -60.58
C LYS A 22 -6.35 -32.89 -60.38
N GLY A 23 -7.53 -32.31 -60.09
CA GLY A 23 -7.72 -30.87 -59.80
C GLY A 23 -7.35 -30.41 -58.38
N PHE A 24 -6.90 -31.30 -57.52
CA PHE A 24 -6.88 -31.11 -56.06
C PHE A 24 -5.57 -30.59 -55.46
N ARG A 25 -4.52 -30.36 -56.27
CA ARG A 25 -3.26 -29.78 -55.73
C ARG A 25 -3.40 -28.31 -55.29
N MET A 26 -4.15 -27.52 -56.04
CA MET A 26 -4.39 -26.10 -55.70
C MET A 26 -5.27 -25.94 -54.47
N PHE A 27 -6.27 -26.79 -54.25
CA PHE A 27 -7.18 -26.71 -53.09
C PHE A 27 -6.50 -27.07 -51.78
N LYS A 28 -5.51 -27.99 -51.82
CA LYS A 28 -4.70 -28.32 -50.63
C LYS A 28 -3.83 -27.15 -50.16
N ILE A 29 -3.23 -26.43 -51.10
CA ILE A 29 -2.40 -25.25 -50.76
C ILE A 29 -3.29 -24.14 -50.19
N LEU A 30 -4.49 -23.92 -50.71
CA LEU A 30 -5.41 -22.90 -50.22
C LEU A 30 -5.91 -23.19 -48.80
N ILE A 31 -6.27 -24.43 -48.47
CA ILE A 31 -6.73 -24.80 -47.11
C ILE A 31 -5.59 -24.74 -46.11
N THR A 32 -4.36 -25.14 -46.47
CA THR A 32 -3.18 -25.06 -45.59
C THR A 32 -2.80 -23.59 -45.31
N THR A 33 -2.95 -22.72 -46.30
CA THR A 33 -2.67 -21.29 -46.18
C THR A 33 -3.75 -20.60 -45.29
N ILE A 34 -5.01 -20.99 -45.42
CA ILE A 34 -6.12 -20.44 -44.60
C ILE A 34 -5.99 -20.89 -43.13
N VAL A 35 -5.58 -22.14 -42.87
CA VAL A 35 -5.35 -22.63 -41.49
C VAL A 35 -4.08 -21.99 -40.88
N LEU A 36 -3.06 -21.68 -41.64
CA LEU A 36 -1.87 -20.95 -41.18
C LEU A 36 -2.16 -19.45 -40.95
N LEU A 37 -3.05 -18.83 -41.72
CA LEU A 37 -3.47 -17.44 -41.51
C LEU A 37 -4.46 -17.27 -40.35
N SER A 38 -5.21 -18.29 -39.96
CA SER A 38 -6.11 -18.22 -38.80
C SER A 38 -5.40 -18.48 -37.46
N CYS A 39 -4.15 -18.92 -37.46
CA CYS A 39 -3.36 -19.08 -36.23
C CYS A 39 -2.51 -17.86 -35.85
N THR A 40 -2.54 -16.76 -36.63
CA THR A 40 -1.68 -15.59 -36.35
C THR A 40 -2.38 -14.37 -35.82
N ASN A 41 -3.68 -14.46 -35.48
CA ASN A 41 -4.34 -13.44 -34.69
C ASN A 41 -4.32 -13.83 -33.19
N ILE A 42 -3.15 -14.18 -32.64
CA ILE A 42 -2.87 -13.86 -31.25
C ILE A 42 -2.60 -12.35 -31.29
N SER A 43 -3.65 -11.57 -31.13
CA SER A 43 -3.51 -10.15 -30.84
C SER A 43 -2.61 -10.08 -29.61
N ALA A 44 -1.34 -9.79 -29.81
CA ALA A 44 -0.49 -9.38 -28.70
C ALA A 44 -1.20 -8.17 -28.11
N GLU A 45 -1.81 -8.37 -26.96
CA GLU A 45 -2.52 -7.31 -26.26
C GLU A 45 -1.52 -6.18 -26.05
N GLU A 46 -1.86 -5.00 -26.55
CA GLU A 46 -0.97 -3.83 -26.51
C GLU A 46 -0.64 -3.50 -25.06
N LYS A 47 0.63 -3.58 -24.70
CA LYS A 47 1.08 -3.24 -23.35
C LYS A 47 0.92 -1.73 -23.14
N ILE A 48 0.70 -1.37 -21.91
CA ILE A 48 0.75 0.03 -21.50
C ILE A 48 2.20 0.51 -21.67
N GLU A 49 2.43 1.61 -22.36
CA GLU A 49 3.77 2.18 -22.57
C GLU A 49 4.48 2.41 -21.22
N LYS A 50 3.75 2.97 -20.24
CA LYS A 50 4.30 3.30 -18.93
C LYS A 50 3.27 3.16 -17.82
N LEU A 51 3.65 2.45 -16.75
CA LEU A 51 2.87 2.29 -15.53
C LEU A 51 3.61 2.90 -14.35
N ILE A 52 2.96 3.80 -13.61
CA ILE A 52 3.56 4.51 -12.48
C ILE A 52 2.92 4.05 -11.18
N LEU A 53 3.73 3.42 -10.32
CA LEU A 53 3.40 3.06 -8.95
C LEU A 53 3.94 4.14 -8.02
N SER A 54 3.18 4.55 -7.01
CA SER A 54 3.64 5.61 -6.09
C SER A 54 3.33 5.28 -4.65
N GLY A 55 4.18 5.73 -3.73
CA GLY A 55 3.96 5.52 -2.30
C GLY A 55 4.91 6.33 -1.42
N PRO A 56 4.68 6.33 -0.09
CA PRO A 56 5.51 7.05 0.89
C PRO A 56 6.78 6.30 1.28
N VAL A 57 7.61 6.96 2.10
CA VAL A 57 8.67 6.28 2.84
C VAL A 57 8.07 5.52 4.03
N ALA A 58 7.34 4.45 3.76
CA ALA A 58 6.71 3.59 4.77
C ALA A 58 6.48 2.18 4.21
N SER A 59 6.24 1.22 5.09
CA SER A 59 6.15 -0.21 4.75
C SER A 59 5.13 -0.55 3.66
N VAL A 60 4.09 0.27 3.47
CA VAL A 60 3.09 0.10 2.38
C VAL A 60 3.69 0.16 0.98
N SER A 61 4.81 0.87 0.81
CA SER A 61 5.49 1.06 -0.48
C SER A 61 6.45 -0.08 -0.84
N HIS A 62 6.94 -0.81 0.14
CA HIS A 62 7.99 -1.80 -0.09
C HIS A 62 7.57 -2.94 -1.03
N PRO A 63 6.32 -3.45 -0.99
CA PRO A 63 5.83 -4.38 -2.01
C PRO A 63 5.83 -3.80 -3.42
N LEU A 64 5.53 -2.50 -3.59
CA LEU A 64 5.57 -1.84 -4.90
C LEU A 64 7.00 -1.79 -5.46
N ILE A 65 7.99 -1.51 -4.60
CA ILE A 65 9.40 -1.51 -4.98
C ILE A 65 9.82 -2.90 -5.44
N HIS A 66 9.42 -3.95 -4.72
CA HIS A 66 9.65 -5.33 -5.12
C HIS A 66 9.05 -5.63 -6.50
N MET A 67 7.80 -5.23 -6.75
CA MET A 67 7.14 -5.43 -8.06
C MET A 67 7.93 -4.77 -9.20
N VAL A 68 8.46 -3.57 -9.00
CA VAL A 68 9.27 -2.87 -10.00
C VAL A 68 10.60 -3.58 -10.22
N LYS A 69 11.31 -3.91 -9.15
CA LYS A 69 12.64 -4.55 -9.22
C LYS A 69 12.61 -5.94 -9.84
N THR A 70 11.54 -6.69 -9.63
CA THR A 70 11.37 -8.04 -10.20
C THR A 70 10.72 -8.05 -11.58
N GLY A 71 10.27 -6.90 -12.09
CA GLY A 71 9.55 -6.83 -13.35
C GLY A 71 8.20 -7.55 -13.32
N ALA A 72 7.55 -7.62 -12.15
CA ALA A 72 6.33 -8.40 -11.93
C ALA A 72 5.13 -8.01 -12.82
N LEU A 73 5.17 -6.80 -13.41
CA LEU A 73 4.13 -6.27 -14.30
C LEU A 73 4.63 -6.08 -15.75
N ASN A 74 5.78 -6.64 -16.12
CA ASN A 74 6.34 -6.52 -17.47
C ASN A 74 5.52 -7.25 -18.53
N ASP A 75 4.57 -8.09 -18.12
CA ASP A 75 3.59 -8.72 -19.00
C ASP A 75 2.50 -7.74 -19.49
N ILE A 76 2.21 -6.68 -18.71
CA ILE A 76 1.13 -5.71 -19.00
C ILE A 76 1.63 -4.30 -19.31
N ALA A 77 2.88 -3.96 -18.98
CA ALA A 77 3.47 -2.66 -19.25
C ALA A 77 4.89 -2.81 -19.81
N GLU A 78 5.30 -1.89 -20.73
CA GLU A 78 6.65 -1.85 -21.26
C GLU A 78 7.64 -1.32 -20.21
N LYS A 79 7.20 -0.31 -19.44
CA LYS A 79 7.97 0.30 -18.39
C LYS A 79 7.13 0.45 -17.12
N VAL A 80 7.66 -0.02 -15.98
CA VAL A 80 7.07 0.17 -14.67
C VAL A 80 8.01 1.00 -13.80
N GLU A 81 7.54 2.11 -13.25
CA GLU A 81 8.34 3.00 -12.41
C GLU A 81 7.72 3.12 -11.00
N PHE A 82 8.57 3.15 -9.99
CA PHE A 82 8.16 3.60 -8.65
C PHE A 82 8.48 5.09 -8.48
N LYS A 83 7.55 5.84 -7.86
CA LYS A 83 7.75 7.25 -7.51
C LYS A 83 7.38 7.49 -6.06
N LEU A 84 8.36 7.97 -5.30
CA LEU A 84 8.21 8.32 -3.90
C LEU A 84 7.47 9.65 -3.75
N TRP A 85 6.47 9.71 -2.84
CA TRP A 85 5.99 10.97 -2.29
C TRP A 85 6.45 11.12 -0.83
N LYS A 86 6.84 12.34 -0.43
CA LYS A 86 7.53 12.62 0.84
C LYS A 86 6.63 13.19 1.91
N ASN A 87 5.52 13.78 1.51
CA ASN A 87 4.59 14.46 2.41
C ASN A 87 3.16 14.48 1.82
N PRO A 88 2.13 14.83 2.63
CA PRO A 88 0.75 14.86 2.19
C PRO A 88 0.45 15.79 1.00
N ASP A 89 1.21 16.87 0.81
CA ASP A 89 1.00 17.78 -0.32
C ASP A 89 1.49 17.18 -1.63
N GLU A 90 2.63 16.47 -1.61
CA GLU A 90 3.09 15.69 -2.76
C GLU A 90 2.10 14.57 -3.11
N LEU A 91 1.59 13.83 -2.12
CA LEU A 91 0.55 12.82 -2.33
C LEU A 91 -0.67 13.42 -3.06
N ARG A 92 -1.19 14.55 -2.57
CA ARG A 92 -2.32 15.25 -3.19
C ARG A 92 -1.97 15.71 -4.61
N ALA A 93 -0.77 16.24 -4.83
CA ALA A 93 -0.31 16.67 -6.14
C ALA A 93 -0.19 15.49 -7.13
N PHE A 94 0.30 14.33 -6.70
CA PHE A 94 0.34 13.10 -7.51
C PHE A 94 -1.06 12.68 -7.95
N THR A 95 -2.00 12.69 -7.03
CA THR A 95 -3.39 12.27 -7.29
C THR A 95 -4.14 13.26 -8.17
N LEU A 96 -4.09 14.57 -7.84
CA LEU A 96 -4.82 15.61 -8.59
C LEU A 96 -4.30 15.82 -10.01
N LYS A 97 -3.03 15.55 -10.25
CA LYS A 97 -2.38 15.72 -11.56
C LYS A 97 -2.24 14.42 -12.34
N ASN A 98 -2.86 13.33 -11.86
CA ASN A 98 -2.77 11.98 -12.45
C ASN A 98 -1.31 11.57 -12.75
N ARG A 99 -0.38 11.79 -11.78
CA ARG A 99 1.05 11.47 -11.94
C ARG A 99 1.41 10.06 -11.50
N ALA A 100 0.43 9.27 -11.11
CA ALA A 100 0.54 7.86 -10.79
C ALA A 100 -0.73 7.15 -11.28
N ASP A 101 -0.60 5.86 -11.59
CA ASP A 101 -1.71 4.98 -11.94
C ASP A 101 -2.22 4.26 -10.70
N PHE A 102 -1.29 3.79 -9.87
CA PHE A 102 -1.55 3.17 -8.57
C PHE A 102 -0.78 3.89 -7.47
N ILE A 103 -1.45 4.15 -6.35
CA ILE A 103 -0.84 4.90 -5.26
C ILE A 103 -1.16 4.27 -3.90
N ALA A 104 -0.11 4.11 -3.09
CA ALA A 104 -0.26 3.84 -1.67
C ALA A 104 -0.71 5.11 -0.95
N ILE A 105 -1.84 5.05 -0.23
CA ILE A 105 -2.53 6.21 0.29
C ILE A 105 -3.22 5.89 1.62
N PRO A 106 -3.24 6.81 2.61
CA PRO A 106 -4.11 6.70 3.78
C PRO A 106 -5.59 6.63 3.37
N THR A 107 -6.35 5.73 3.99
CA THR A 107 -7.73 5.45 3.60
C THR A 107 -8.65 6.67 3.73
N ASN A 108 -8.44 7.49 4.77
CA ASN A 108 -9.18 8.75 4.94
C ASN A 108 -8.86 9.79 3.86
N VAL A 109 -7.60 9.84 3.38
CA VAL A 109 -7.20 10.76 2.30
C VAL A 109 -7.80 10.30 0.98
N ALA A 110 -7.83 8.98 0.70
CA ALA A 110 -8.51 8.43 -0.47
C ALA A 110 -10.02 8.80 -0.46
N ALA A 111 -10.69 8.62 0.68
CA ALA A 111 -12.09 9.01 0.88
C ALA A 111 -12.31 10.52 0.68
N ASN A 112 -11.42 11.35 1.23
CA ASN A 112 -11.46 12.81 1.07
C ASN A 112 -11.37 13.24 -0.39
N LEU A 113 -10.41 12.69 -1.13
CA LEU A 113 -10.20 13.01 -2.54
C LEU A 113 -11.38 12.53 -3.39
N TYR A 114 -11.90 11.32 -3.13
CA TYR A 114 -13.08 10.80 -3.81
C TYR A 114 -14.30 11.71 -3.59
N ASN A 115 -14.58 12.10 -2.35
CA ASN A 115 -15.71 12.96 -2.02
C ASN A 115 -15.59 14.39 -2.61
N LYS A 116 -14.36 14.81 -2.92
CA LYS A 116 -14.08 16.06 -3.66
C LYS A 116 -14.11 15.90 -5.17
N GLY A 117 -14.53 14.74 -5.69
CA GLY A 117 -14.71 14.50 -7.12
C GLY A 117 -13.46 14.06 -7.87
N VAL A 118 -12.39 13.71 -7.19
CA VAL A 118 -11.20 13.12 -7.82
C VAL A 118 -11.54 11.72 -8.33
N LYS A 119 -11.10 11.39 -9.54
CA LYS A 119 -11.21 10.04 -10.10
C LYS A 119 -10.26 9.10 -9.37
N ILE A 120 -10.69 8.54 -8.25
CA ILE A 120 -9.93 7.60 -7.41
C ILE A 120 -10.85 6.52 -6.87
N LYS A 121 -10.36 5.28 -6.79
CA LYS A 121 -11.03 4.18 -6.09
C LYS A 121 -10.04 3.44 -5.21
N LEU A 122 -10.48 3.06 -4.01
CA LEU A 122 -9.70 2.23 -3.11
C LEU A 122 -9.76 0.77 -3.60
N LEU A 123 -8.59 0.13 -3.75
CA LEU A 123 -8.46 -1.25 -4.20
C LEU A 123 -8.45 -2.22 -3.03
N ASN A 124 -7.69 -1.87 -2.00
CA ASN A 124 -7.52 -2.70 -0.81
C ASN A 124 -7.14 -1.83 0.40
N VAL A 125 -7.24 -2.43 1.57
CA VAL A 125 -6.52 -2.01 2.77
C VAL A 125 -5.37 -2.98 2.96
N SER A 126 -4.15 -2.48 3.02
CA SER A 126 -2.95 -3.31 3.16
C SER A 126 -2.13 -3.01 4.41
N VAL A 127 -2.40 -1.91 5.10
CA VAL A 127 -1.79 -1.53 6.38
C VAL A 127 -2.86 -1.44 7.44
N TRP A 128 -2.77 -2.35 8.41
CA TRP A 128 -3.69 -2.47 9.54
C TRP A 128 -3.06 -2.04 10.87
N GLY A 129 -1.74 -1.80 10.87
CA GLY A 129 -1.02 -1.31 12.03
C GLY A 129 0.46 -1.10 11.77
N ILE A 130 0.92 0.14 11.91
CA ILE A 130 2.33 0.54 11.79
C ILE A 130 2.71 1.67 12.76
N LEU A 131 1.74 2.18 13.52
CA LEU A 131 1.94 3.36 14.37
C LEU A 131 2.18 2.98 15.82
N GLY A 132 3.17 3.62 16.43
CA GLY A 132 3.48 3.41 17.85
C GLY A 132 4.18 4.61 18.48
N MET A 133 4.08 4.70 19.78
CA MET A 133 4.86 5.65 20.57
C MET A 133 6.26 5.09 20.80
N ILE A 134 7.25 5.96 20.66
CA ILE A 134 8.64 5.68 21.02
C ILE A 134 9.10 6.73 22.06
N THR A 135 9.82 6.31 23.06
CA THR A 135 10.13 7.15 24.22
C THR A 135 11.50 6.81 24.80
N ARG A 136 12.11 7.77 25.54
CA ARG A 136 13.29 7.55 26.37
C ARG A 136 12.93 7.06 27.77
N ASP A 137 11.67 7.15 28.17
CA ASP A 137 11.17 6.71 29.47
C ASP A 137 10.44 5.36 29.35
N LYS A 138 11.12 4.29 29.74
CA LYS A 138 10.57 2.91 29.65
C LYS A 138 9.36 2.66 30.58
N SER A 139 9.04 3.58 31.51
CA SER A 139 7.88 3.45 32.38
C SER A 139 6.57 3.79 31.67
N LEU A 140 6.61 4.60 30.58
CA LEU A 140 5.42 4.99 29.82
C LEU A 140 4.97 3.81 28.95
N LYS A 141 3.71 3.37 29.09
CA LYS A 141 3.16 2.19 28.43
C LYS A 141 1.85 2.45 27.67
N THR A 142 1.09 3.46 28.08
CA THR A 142 -0.21 3.83 27.50
C THR A 142 -0.19 5.26 27.02
N LEU A 143 -1.15 5.64 26.16
CA LEU A 143 -1.25 7.05 25.73
C LEU A 143 -1.49 8.01 26.90
N ALA A 144 -2.19 7.57 27.93
CA ALA A 144 -2.45 8.39 29.12
C ALA A 144 -1.16 8.76 29.89
N ASP A 145 -0.12 7.93 29.84
CA ASP A 145 1.15 8.21 30.51
C ASP A 145 1.90 9.40 29.88
N PHE A 146 1.54 9.80 28.66
CA PHE A 146 2.12 10.94 27.97
C PHE A 146 1.44 12.28 28.28
N LYS A 147 0.47 12.34 29.20
CA LYS A 147 -0.13 13.61 29.62
C LYS A 147 0.94 14.60 30.11
N GLY A 148 0.82 15.85 29.64
CA GLY A 148 1.75 16.93 29.94
C GLY A 148 3.10 16.88 29.21
N LYS A 149 3.41 15.79 28.49
CA LYS A 149 4.67 15.58 27.80
C LYS A 149 4.67 16.19 26.40
N GLU A 150 5.86 16.58 25.91
CA GLU A 150 6.07 16.99 24.54
C GLU A 150 6.25 15.75 23.66
N ILE A 151 5.49 15.67 22.56
CA ILE A 151 5.48 14.55 21.62
C ILE A 151 5.76 15.09 20.22
N ALA A 152 6.82 14.62 19.55
CA ALA A 152 7.00 14.87 18.14
C ALA A 152 5.93 14.10 17.33
N MET A 153 5.11 14.84 16.59
CA MET A 153 3.99 14.32 15.82
C MET A 153 4.20 14.61 14.33
N PRO A 154 4.35 13.59 13.47
CA PRO A 154 4.46 13.81 12.04
C PRO A 154 3.11 14.12 11.41
N PHE A 155 3.11 14.90 10.32
CA PHE A 155 1.96 15.12 9.46
C PHE A 155 0.71 15.67 10.16
N ARG A 156 0.77 16.93 10.59
CA ARG A 156 -0.37 17.60 11.21
C ARG A 156 -1.65 17.42 10.40
N ALA A 157 -2.73 17.02 11.08
CA ALA A 157 -4.07 16.77 10.53
C ALA A 157 -4.09 15.68 9.45
N ASP A 158 -3.14 14.73 9.48
CA ASP A 158 -3.13 13.54 8.65
C ASP A 158 -3.14 12.26 9.51
N MET A 159 -3.05 11.07 8.92
CA MET A 159 -3.37 9.79 9.56
C MET A 159 -2.77 9.59 10.97
N PRO A 160 -1.47 9.81 11.24
CA PRO A 160 -0.93 9.61 12.59
C PRO A 160 -1.57 10.51 13.65
N ASP A 161 -1.70 11.80 13.34
CA ASP A 161 -2.28 12.82 14.20
C ASP A 161 -3.78 12.56 14.43
N ILE A 162 -4.51 12.24 13.36
CA ILE A 162 -5.94 11.91 13.41
C ILE A 162 -6.19 10.71 14.34
N LEU A 163 -5.43 9.60 14.16
CA LEU A 163 -5.60 8.40 14.98
C LEU A 163 -5.28 8.67 16.45
N PHE A 164 -4.19 9.37 16.72
CA PHE A 164 -3.84 9.79 18.08
C PHE A 164 -4.98 10.60 18.70
N GLU A 165 -5.47 11.64 18.01
CA GLU A 165 -6.58 12.46 18.50
C GLU A 165 -7.86 11.66 18.76
N GLU A 166 -8.24 10.75 17.83
CA GLU A 166 -9.47 9.95 17.99
C GLU A 166 -9.38 9.02 19.21
N ILE A 167 -8.24 8.35 19.41
CA ILE A 167 -8.06 7.44 20.53
C ILE A 167 -8.06 8.20 21.86
N VAL A 168 -7.27 9.27 21.99
CA VAL A 168 -7.17 10.01 23.25
C VAL A 168 -8.47 10.71 23.62
N LYS A 169 -9.24 11.23 22.64
CA LYS A 169 -10.58 11.78 22.88
C LYS A 169 -11.55 10.72 23.40
N ALA A 170 -11.54 9.54 22.80
CA ALA A 170 -12.39 8.43 23.25
C ALA A 170 -11.99 7.91 24.64
N GLN A 171 -10.73 8.06 25.04
CA GLN A 171 -10.24 7.80 26.41
C GLN A 171 -10.53 8.94 27.38
N GLY A 172 -11.27 9.99 26.98
CA GLY A 172 -11.65 11.11 27.84
C GLY A 172 -10.55 12.17 28.03
N MET A 173 -9.57 12.22 27.15
CA MET A 173 -8.49 13.21 27.16
C MET A 173 -8.68 14.27 26.07
N ASP A 174 -8.16 15.48 26.29
CA ASP A 174 -8.15 16.56 25.32
C ASP A 174 -6.77 16.60 24.62
N PRO A 175 -6.65 16.25 23.31
CA PRO A 175 -5.37 16.21 22.63
C PRO A 175 -4.62 17.55 22.61
N LYS A 176 -5.34 18.69 22.76
CA LYS A 176 -4.76 20.03 22.72
C LYS A 176 -4.36 20.57 24.10
N LYS A 177 -4.99 20.07 25.17
CA LYS A 177 -4.74 20.52 26.55
C LYS A 177 -3.84 19.55 27.31
N ASP A 178 -4.10 18.24 27.11
CA ASP A 178 -3.40 17.20 27.87
C ASP A 178 -2.03 16.85 27.30
N PHE A 179 -1.72 17.27 26.04
CA PHE A 179 -0.46 16.93 25.37
C PHE A 179 0.19 18.16 24.73
N LYS A 180 1.52 18.17 24.60
CA LYS A 180 2.28 19.21 23.90
C LYS A 180 2.74 18.65 22.56
N LEU A 181 1.89 18.74 21.53
CA LEU A 181 2.19 18.19 20.21
C LEU A 181 3.12 19.13 19.44
N LYS A 182 4.34 18.66 19.16
CA LYS A 182 5.34 19.34 18.33
C LYS A 182 5.30 18.75 16.93
N TYR A 183 4.64 19.46 16.02
CA TYR A 183 4.44 18.96 14.66
C TYR A 183 5.71 19.00 13.82
N MET A 184 5.95 17.92 13.08
CA MET A 184 7.06 17.72 12.16
C MET A 184 6.56 17.49 10.73
N SER A 185 7.38 17.85 9.74
CA SER A 185 7.02 17.75 8.31
C SER A 185 6.82 16.32 7.84
N ASN A 186 7.54 15.37 8.44
CA ASN A 186 7.49 13.95 8.11
C ASN A 186 8.00 13.08 9.28
N PRO A 187 7.81 11.74 9.24
CA PRO A 187 8.25 10.83 10.29
C PRO A 187 9.77 10.81 10.52
N PHE A 188 10.57 11.08 9.48
CA PHE A 188 12.03 11.08 9.62
C PHE A 188 12.53 12.33 10.33
N ASP A 189 11.90 13.49 10.15
CA ASP A 189 12.18 14.69 10.94
C ASP A 189 11.87 14.44 12.42
N ALA A 190 10.74 13.81 12.73
CA ALA A 190 10.38 13.44 14.10
C ALA A 190 11.40 12.44 14.69
N MET A 191 11.80 11.42 13.92
CA MET A 191 12.84 10.46 14.31
C MET A 191 14.18 11.13 14.57
N GLN A 192 14.61 12.05 13.70
CA GLN A 192 15.88 12.78 13.86
C GLN A 192 15.87 13.65 15.13
N ASN A 193 14.78 14.38 15.39
CA ASN A 193 14.63 15.16 16.62
C ASN A 193 14.72 14.28 17.87
N LEU A 194 14.14 13.08 17.82
CA LEU A 194 14.22 12.09 18.89
C LEU A 194 15.67 11.59 19.08
N ILE A 195 16.36 11.19 18.00
CA ILE A 195 17.76 10.73 18.05
C ILE A 195 18.67 11.83 18.60
N LEU A 196 18.50 13.07 18.14
CA LEU A 196 19.29 14.25 18.57
C LEU A 196 18.90 14.78 19.96
N ARG A 197 17.96 14.12 20.65
CA ARG A 197 17.51 14.50 22.00
C ARG A 197 16.84 15.89 22.07
N GLN A 198 16.28 16.35 20.97
CA GLN A 198 15.49 17.57 20.91
C GLN A 198 14.04 17.35 21.38
N VAL A 199 13.60 16.09 21.44
CA VAL A 199 12.39 15.60 22.06
C VAL A 199 12.67 14.25 22.70
N ASP A 200 11.92 13.87 23.73
CA ASP A 200 12.06 12.57 24.41
C ASP A 200 11.01 11.55 23.96
N HIS A 201 9.97 11.98 23.30
CA HIS A 201 8.83 11.16 22.88
C HIS A 201 8.40 11.51 21.46
N ALA A 202 8.04 10.49 20.68
CA ALA A 202 7.50 10.68 19.35
C ALA A 202 6.43 9.62 19.05
N LEU A 203 5.44 9.98 18.23
CA LEU A 203 4.60 9.03 17.52
C LEU A 203 5.22 8.81 16.15
N LEU A 204 5.54 7.57 15.82
CA LEU A 204 6.17 7.24 14.54
C LEU A 204 5.46 6.06 13.87
N ALA A 205 5.66 5.95 12.56
CA ALA A 205 5.31 4.77 11.79
C ALA A 205 6.54 3.88 11.56
N GLU A 206 6.36 2.58 11.37
CA GLU A 206 7.42 1.72 10.85
C GLU A 206 7.75 2.07 9.38
N PRO A 207 9.03 2.05 8.98
CA PRO A 207 10.20 1.54 9.69
C PRO A 207 10.93 2.55 10.58
N ALA A 208 10.45 3.79 10.73
CA ALA A 208 11.18 4.83 11.47
C ALA A 208 11.41 4.46 12.95
N ILE A 209 10.46 3.76 13.60
CA ILE A 209 10.65 3.26 14.99
C ILE A 209 11.83 2.30 15.06
N SER A 210 11.83 1.26 14.23
CA SER A 210 12.89 0.24 14.21
C SER A 210 14.25 0.83 13.86
N ILE A 211 14.31 1.78 12.91
CA ILE A 211 15.53 2.52 12.55
C ILE A 211 16.05 3.31 13.75
N ALA A 212 15.18 4.05 14.45
CA ALA A 212 15.58 4.84 15.63
C ALA A 212 16.17 3.95 16.71
N LEU A 213 15.52 2.84 17.03
CA LEU A 213 15.98 1.86 18.01
C LEU A 213 17.32 1.22 17.63
N LYS A 214 17.49 0.82 16.36
CA LYS A 214 18.76 0.24 15.88
C LYS A 214 19.89 1.27 15.92
N LYS A 215 19.69 2.49 15.46
CA LYS A 215 20.71 3.55 15.46
C LYS A 215 21.16 3.90 16.88
N THR A 216 20.21 4.12 17.81
CA THR A 216 20.55 4.48 19.19
C THR A 216 21.09 3.29 20.00
N GLY A 217 20.69 2.08 19.68
CA GLY A 217 21.22 0.84 20.29
C GLY A 217 22.59 0.40 19.75
N SER A 218 23.15 1.07 18.74
CA SER A 218 24.40 0.71 18.06
C SER A 218 25.50 1.75 18.27
N PHE A 219 26.78 1.28 18.25
CA PHE A 219 27.95 2.17 18.27
C PHE A 219 28.00 3.02 16.99
N PRO A 220 28.42 4.32 17.02
CA PRO A 220 28.84 5.08 18.21
C PRO A 220 27.67 5.74 19.00
N LEU A 221 26.46 5.81 18.46
CA LEU A 221 25.35 6.55 19.08
C LEU A 221 24.97 6.01 20.46
N LYS A 222 25.12 4.70 20.70
CA LYS A 222 24.87 4.07 21.99
C LYS A 222 25.66 4.72 23.15
N LEU A 223 26.82 5.34 22.87
CA LEU A 223 27.62 5.99 23.89
C LEU A 223 27.12 7.38 24.28
N VAL A 224 26.39 8.05 23.39
CA VAL A 224 26.00 9.46 23.55
C VAL A 224 24.49 9.68 23.56
N ALA A 225 23.72 8.76 23.01
CA ALA A 225 22.25 8.80 22.99
C ALA A 225 21.70 7.82 24.02
N PRO A 226 20.84 8.25 24.95
CA PRO A 226 20.12 7.34 25.85
C PRO A 226 19.26 6.34 25.06
N ASP A 227 19.01 5.20 25.66
CA ASP A 227 18.15 4.16 25.09
C ASP A 227 16.76 4.71 24.72
N LEU A 228 16.22 4.15 23.65
CA LEU A 228 14.85 4.35 23.22
C LEU A 228 14.06 3.07 23.44
N TYR A 229 12.78 3.22 23.72
CA TYR A 229 11.87 2.10 24.00
C TYR A 229 10.59 2.24 23.18
N ARG A 230 10.10 1.11 22.65
CA ARG A 230 8.71 1.05 22.18
C ARG A 230 7.79 1.22 23.38
N SER A 231 6.70 1.97 23.19
CA SER A 231 5.71 2.24 24.21
C SER A 231 4.32 1.89 23.71
N ALA A 232 3.34 2.78 23.86
CA ALA A 232 1.97 2.53 23.44
C ALA A 232 1.89 2.18 21.93
N ASP A 233 1.33 1.03 21.64
CA ASP A 233 0.96 0.61 20.28
C ASP A 233 -0.44 1.17 19.97
N LEU A 234 -0.58 1.94 18.89
CA LEU A 234 -1.85 2.60 18.57
C LEU A 234 -2.94 1.59 18.19
N GLN A 235 -2.59 0.45 17.64
CA GLN A 235 -3.53 -0.59 17.26
C GLN A 235 -4.11 -1.26 18.51
N GLU A 236 -3.25 -1.53 19.51
CA GLU A 236 -3.71 -2.04 20.81
C GLU A 236 -4.57 -1.03 21.55
N GLU A 237 -4.14 0.24 21.58
CA GLU A 237 -4.92 1.32 22.20
C GLU A 237 -6.28 1.50 21.50
N TRP A 238 -6.32 1.39 20.17
CA TRP A 238 -7.55 1.40 19.38
C TRP A 238 -8.49 0.26 19.78
N GLY A 239 -8.00 -0.98 19.74
CA GLY A 239 -8.80 -2.16 20.08
C GLY A 239 -9.38 -2.10 21.48
N LYS A 240 -8.56 -1.68 22.48
CA LYS A 240 -8.98 -1.49 23.89
C LYS A 240 -10.04 -0.38 24.03
N THR A 241 -9.81 0.75 23.35
CA THR A 241 -10.66 1.96 23.47
C THR A 241 -12.03 1.75 22.84
N PHE A 242 -12.07 1.20 21.63
CA PHE A 242 -13.31 1.05 20.88
C PHE A 242 -13.96 -0.33 21.03
N LYS A 243 -13.31 -1.27 21.73
CA LYS A 243 -13.74 -2.67 21.93
C LYS A 243 -13.96 -3.41 20.61
N VAL A 244 -13.01 -3.23 19.71
CA VAL A 244 -12.93 -3.86 18.38
C VAL A 244 -11.62 -4.63 18.25
N GLU A 245 -11.36 -5.27 17.11
CA GLU A 245 -10.08 -5.88 16.82
C GLU A 245 -8.92 -4.87 16.88
N THR A 246 -7.72 -5.35 17.24
CA THR A 246 -6.50 -4.53 17.34
C THR A 246 -5.91 -4.23 15.96
N LYS A 247 -6.77 -3.77 15.03
CA LYS A 247 -6.43 -3.41 13.66
C LYS A 247 -7.10 -2.09 13.28
N ILE A 248 -6.42 -1.28 12.51
CA ILE A 248 -6.94 0.01 12.04
C ILE A 248 -6.76 0.03 10.51
N PRO A 249 -7.79 0.35 9.71
CA PRO A 249 -7.68 0.42 8.26
C PRO A 249 -6.92 1.70 7.84
N GLN A 250 -5.58 1.73 8.08
CA GLN A 250 -4.76 2.95 8.00
C GLN A 250 -4.47 3.38 6.57
N ALA A 251 -4.02 2.43 5.74
CA ALA A 251 -3.62 2.72 4.37
C ALA A 251 -3.81 1.50 3.47
N GLY A 252 -3.87 1.75 2.18
CA GLY A 252 -3.98 0.72 1.16
C GLY A 252 -3.59 1.25 -0.20
N MET A 253 -3.93 0.49 -1.22
CA MET A 253 -3.70 0.86 -2.61
C MET A 253 -4.94 1.48 -3.22
N ALA A 254 -4.76 2.53 -3.99
CA ALA A 254 -5.81 3.14 -4.80
C ALA A 254 -5.38 3.22 -6.26
N VAL A 255 -6.35 3.14 -7.16
CA VAL A 255 -6.21 3.37 -8.60
C VAL A 255 -6.77 4.75 -8.96
N ILE A 256 -6.11 5.45 -9.88
CA ILE A 256 -6.38 6.86 -10.19
C ILE A 256 -6.69 7.05 -11.68
N GLY A 257 -7.51 8.03 -11.97
CA GLY A 257 -7.78 8.51 -13.33
C GLY A 257 -8.45 7.45 -14.20
N ASP A 258 -8.06 7.41 -15.47
CA ASP A 258 -8.67 6.51 -16.44
C ASP A 258 -8.20 5.04 -16.29
N MET A 259 -7.12 4.80 -15.52
CA MET A 259 -6.69 3.45 -15.16
C MET A 259 -7.79 2.66 -14.43
N ILE A 260 -8.72 3.33 -13.75
CA ILE A 260 -9.90 2.73 -13.10
C ILE A 260 -10.72 1.86 -14.08
N LEU A 261 -10.73 2.22 -15.36
CA LEU A 261 -11.50 1.54 -16.40
C LEU A 261 -10.78 0.29 -16.93
N ASN A 262 -9.48 0.19 -16.75
CA ASN A 262 -8.69 -0.96 -17.20
C ASN A 262 -8.74 -2.10 -16.18
N LYS A 263 -9.87 -2.81 -16.14
CA LYS A 263 -10.12 -3.89 -15.17
C LYS A 263 -9.04 -4.98 -15.19
N LYS A 264 -8.49 -5.30 -16.35
CA LYS A 264 -7.45 -6.33 -16.49
C LYS A 264 -6.17 -5.91 -15.77
N VAL A 265 -5.72 -4.68 -16.02
CA VAL A 265 -4.50 -4.14 -15.39
C VAL A 265 -4.69 -4.00 -13.89
N VAL A 266 -5.85 -3.49 -13.44
CA VAL A 266 -6.16 -3.37 -12.01
C VAL A 266 -6.16 -4.73 -11.32
N LYS A 267 -6.78 -5.75 -11.91
CA LYS A 267 -6.78 -7.11 -11.38
C LYS A 267 -5.35 -7.66 -11.29
N ARG A 268 -4.57 -7.52 -12.37
CA ARG A 268 -3.19 -8.00 -12.43
C ARG A 268 -2.28 -7.30 -11.41
N PHE A 269 -2.48 -5.98 -11.23
CA PHE A 269 -1.81 -5.22 -10.18
C PHE A 269 -2.13 -5.74 -8.77
N ASN A 270 -3.41 -5.94 -8.45
CA ASN A 270 -3.82 -6.42 -7.12
C ASN A 270 -3.22 -7.81 -6.81
N GLU A 271 -3.26 -8.73 -7.78
CA GLU A 271 -2.66 -10.07 -7.64
C GLU A 271 -1.16 -10.01 -7.34
N GLU A 272 -0.42 -9.14 -8.04
CA GLU A 272 1.02 -9.00 -7.81
C GLU A 272 1.36 -8.21 -6.55
N TYR A 273 0.55 -7.22 -6.20
CA TYR A 273 0.73 -6.51 -4.94
C TYR A 273 0.58 -7.45 -3.74
N GLU A 274 -0.45 -8.30 -3.74
CA GLU A 274 -0.65 -9.31 -2.69
C GLU A 274 0.52 -10.30 -2.60
N LYS A 275 0.98 -10.86 -3.73
CA LYS A 275 2.14 -11.75 -3.79
C LYS A 275 3.40 -11.06 -3.26
N SER A 276 3.63 -9.82 -3.68
CA SER A 276 4.78 -9.02 -3.24
C SER A 276 4.71 -8.67 -1.76
N LEU A 277 3.52 -8.43 -1.21
CA LEU A 277 3.31 -8.21 0.22
C LEU A 277 3.62 -9.47 1.03
N ILE A 278 3.16 -10.64 0.58
CA ILE A 278 3.46 -11.92 1.20
C ILE A 278 4.97 -12.20 1.15
N TRP A 279 5.60 -11.97 -0.01
CA TRP A 279 7.04 -12.11 -0.17
C TRP A 279 7.81 -11.17 0.77
N TYR A 280 7.44 -9.90 0.85
CA TYR A 280 8.04 -8.90 1.73
C TYR A 280 8.05 -9.36 3.20
N LYS A 281 6.93 -9.90 3.68
CA LYS A 281 6.81 -10.42 5.05
C LYS A 281 7.70 -11.63 5.32
N ASN A 282 7.88 -12.48 4.32
CA ASN A 282 8.60 -13.75 4.46
C ASN A 282 10.12 -13.63 4.18
N ASN A 283 10.57 -12.52 3.58
CA ASN A 283 11.96 -12.31 3.19
C ASN A 283 12.53 -10.98 3.72
N PRO A 284 12.56 -10.75 5.05
CA PRO A 284 12.83 -9.44 5.63
C PRO A 284 14.19 -8.87 5.25
N GLN A 285 15.24 -9.68 5.14
CA GLN A 285 16.58 -9.21 4.78
C GLN A 285 16.67 -8.78 3.31
N GLU A 286 16.14 -9.59 2.41
CA GLU A 286 16.13 -9.31 0.98
C GLU A 286 15.22 -8.13 0.65
N ALA A 287 14.07 -8.06 1.32
CA ALA A 287 13.14 -6.94 1.21
C ALA A 287 13.78 -5.63 1.67
N ALA A 288 14.57 -5.65 2.75
CA ALA A 288 15.29 -4.48 3.21
C ALA A 288 16.33 -4.01 2.19
N LYS A 289 17.14 -4.91 1.63
CA LYS A 289 18.13 -4.58 0.59
C LYS A 289 17.50 -3.89 -0.62
N ILE A 290 16.45 -4.51 -1.18
CA ILE A 290 15.72 -3.94 -2.33
C ILE A 290 15.15 -2.56 -1.98
N THR A 291 14.64 -2.40 -0.77
CA THR A 291 14.04 -1.15 -0.32
C THR A 291 15.07 -0.03 -0.21
N ILE A 292 16.26 -0.28 0.36
CA ILE A 292 17.27 0.77 0.53
C ILE A 292 17.94 1.17 -0.80
N GLU A 293 17.96 0.29 -1.80
CA GLU A 293 18.40 0.67 -3.15
C GLU A 293 17.50 1.75 -3.76
N GLU A 294 16.19 1.69 -3.51
CA GLU A 294 15.22 2.66 -4.01
C GLU A 294 15.07 3.86 -3.08
N ILE A 295 15.21 3.65 -1.75
CA ILE A 295 15.08 4.68 -0.72
C ILE A 295 16.35 4.70 0.14
N PRO A 296 17.47 5.28 -0.34
CA PRO A 296 18.78 5.20 0.32
C PRO A 296 18.88 5.88 1.69
N MET A 297 17.89 6.69 2.07
CA MET A 297 17.82 7.32 3.39
C MET A 297 17.43 6.34 4.52
N LEU A 298 16.92 5.15 4.18
CA LEU A 298 16.55 4.11 5.13
C LEU A 298 17.80 3.30 5.58
N ASP A 299 17.67 2.64 6.71
CA ASP A 299 18.67 1.72 7.27
C ASP A 299 18.22 0.28 7.04
N GLU A 300 19.08 -0.56 6.43
CA GLU A 300 18.74 -1.94 6.07
C GLU A 300 18.29 -2.76 7.28
N ALA A 301 19.08 -2.73 8.36
CA ALA A 301 18.79 -3.51 9.56
C ALA A 301 17.49 -3.04 10.24
N GLY A 302 17.22 -1.72 10.22
CA GLY A 302 15.99 -1.13 10.73
C GLY A 302 14.77 -1.52 9.89
N VAL A 303 14.90 -1.52 8.56
CA VAL A 303 13.82 -1.97 7.66
C VAL A 303 13.53 -3.45 7.87
N ALA A 304 14.54 -4.31 7.90
CA ALA A 304 14.37 -5.75 8.14
C ALA A 304 13.69 -6.04 9.50
N GLU A 305 14.10 -5.32 10.56
CA GLU A 305 13.50 -5.46 11.89
C GLU A 305 12.04 -4.99 11.90
N SER A 306 11.73 -3.92 11.18
CA SER A 306 10.38 -3.31 11.16
C SER A 306 9.29 -4.28 10.71
N ILE A 307 9.63 -5.23 9.83
CA ILE A 307 8.67 -6.19 9.26
C ILE A 307 8.00 -7.04 10.35
N LYS A 308 8.68 -7.27 11.47
CA LYS A 308 8.13 -8.01 12.61
C LYS A 308 7.09 -7.22 13.43
N HIS A 309 7.03 -5.91 13.21
CA HIS A 309 6.24 -4.97 13.99
C HIS A 309 5.13 -4.29 13.18
N VAL A 310 4.83 -4.81 12.00
CA VAL A 310 3.80 -4.27 11.11
C VAL A 310 2.66 -5.26 10.92
N GLN A 311 1.44 -4.76 10.94
CA GLN A 311 0.25 -5.54 10.58
C GLN A 311 -0.07 -5.26 9.12
N LEU A 312 0.47 -6.10 8.23
CA LEU A 312 0.28 -5.98 6.78
C LEU A 312 -0.49 -7.19 6.25
N GLN A 313 -1.61 -6.92 5.59
CA GLN A 313 -2.44 -7.91 4.91
C GLN A 313 -3.24 -7.21 3.81
N SER A 314 -3.14 -7.68 2.58
CA SER A 314 -3.97 -7.16 1.49
C SER A 314 -5.39 -7.72 1.61
N VAL A 315 -6.33 -6.88 2.01
CA VAL A 315 -7.76 -7.20 2.08
C VAL A 315 -8.47 -6.29 1.09
N SER A 316 -9.34 -6.83 0.23
CA SER A 316 -10.04 -6.03 -0.76
C SER A 316 -10.79 -4.86 -0.12
N ALA A 317 -10.99 -3.77 -0.85
CA ALA A 317 -11.74 -2.63 -0.33
C ALA A 317 -13.19 -3.01 0.00
N GLN A 318 -13.76 -3.97 -0.72
CA GLN A 318 -15.11 -4.50 -0.45
C GLN A 318 -15.17 -5.28 0.86
N ASP A 319 -14.20 -6.19 1.08
CA ASP A 319 -14.14 -7.00 2.29
C ASP A 319 -13.75 -6.17 3.53
N SER A 320 -13.03 -5.05 3.32
CA SER A 320 -12.65 -4.10 4.36
C SER A 320 -13.73 -3.05 4.67
N LYS A 321 -14.87 -3.08 3.98
CA LYS A 321 -15.85 -1.99 4.00
C LYS A 321 -16.39 -1.74 5.41
N GLU A 322 -16.67 -2.76 6.19
CA GLU A 322 -17.19 -2.62 7.55
C GLU A 322 -16.19 -1.91 8.47
N ASP A 323 -14.92 -2.31 8.45
CA ASP A 323 -13.85 -1.67 9.21
C ASP A 323 -13.64 -0.21 8.77
N LEU A 324 -13.66 0.03 7.44
CA LEU A 324 -13.52 1.38 6.87
C LEU A 324 -14.68 2.28 7.25
N GLU A 325 -15.92 1.81 7.16
CA GLU A 325 -17.10 2.61 7.53
C GLU A 325 -17.15 2.88 9.03
N PHE A 326 -16.73 1.93 9.87
CA PHE A 326 -16.59 2.18 11.31
C PHE A 326 -15.60 3.35 11.54
N PHE A 327 -14.42 3.29 10.93
CA PHE A 327 -13.43 4.34 11.02
C PHE A 327 -13.95 5.68 10.47
N TYR A 328 -14.57 5.68 9.31
CA TYR A 328 -15.12 6.90 8.70
C TYR A 328 -16.26 7.52 9.52
N LYS A 329 -17.10 6.73 10.19
CA LYS A 329 -18.13 7.23 11.10
C LYS A 329 -17.53 8.00 12.28
N LEU A 330 -16.42 7.52 12.84
CA LEU A 330 -15.69 8.26 13.88
C LEU A 330 -15.17 9.60 13.33
N LEU A 331 -14.55 9.58 12.16
CA LEU A 331 -14.03 10.80 11.54
C LEU A 331 -15.14 11.78 11.12
N GLU A 332 -16.25 11.29 10.59
CA GLU A 332 -17.39 12.12 10.23
C GLU A 332 -17.95 12.85 11.46
N LYS A 333 -18.06 12.13 12.57
CA LYS A 333 -18.56 12.70 13.84
C LYS A 333 -17.65 13.78 14.41
N ASN A 334 -16.32 13.56 14.39
CA ASN A 334 -15.36 14.41 15.10
C ASN A 334 -14.73 15.48 14.20
N ASN A 335 -14.43 15.16 12.94
CA ASN A 335 -13.87 16.08 11.96
C ASN A 335 -14.19 15.62 10.53
N PRO A 336 -15.40 15.89 10.00
CA PRO A 336 -15.83 15.41 8.70
C PRO A 336 -14.93 15.86 7.52
N LYS A 337 -14.18 16.96 7.69
CA LYS A 337 -13.24 17.45 6.67
C LYS A 337 -12.13 16.44 6.35
N THR A 338 -11.79 15.54 7.27
CA THR A 338 -10.75 14.53 7.08
C THR A 338 -11.10 13.49 6.02
N ILE A 339 -12.40 13.29 5.76
CA ILE A 339 -12.94 12.38 4.74
C ILE A 339 -13.73 13.12 3.63
N GLY A 340 -13.59 14.46 3.54
CA GLY A 340 -14.27 15.26 2.51
C GLY A 340 -15.75 15.50 2.79
N GLY A 341 -16.15 15.49 4.07
CA GLY A 341 -17.46 15.93 4.56
C GLY A 341 -18.50 14.83 4.76
N LYS A 342 -18.29 13.63 4.25
CA LYS A 342 -19.22 12.49 4.35
C LYS A 342 -18.53 11.15 4.15
N ILE A 343 -19.18 10.06 4.56
CA ILE A 343 -18.74 8.71 4.24
C ILE A 343 -18.86 8.48 2.72
N PRO A 344 -17.82 7.94 2.04
CA PRO A 344 -17.91 7.66 0.61
C PRO A 344 -18.96 6.59 0.29
N ASN A 345 -19.58 6.70 -0.88
CA ASN A 345 -20.56 5.70 -1.33
C ASN A 345 -19.88 4.44 -1.91
N ASP A 346 -20.67 3.42 -2.26
CA ASP A 346 -20.19 2.11 -2.74
C ASP A 346 -19.26 2.17 -3.96
N LYS A 347 -19.37 3.21 -4.79
CA LYS A 347 -18.52 3.37 -5.97
C LYS A 347 -17.07 3.71 -5.64
N PHE A 348 -16.78 4.12 -4.41
CA PHE A 348 -15.44 4.36 -3.90
C PHE A 348 -14.63 3.06 -3.77
N TYR A 349 -15.28 2.01 -3.31
CA TYR A 349 -14.68 0.69 -3.14
C TYR A 349 -14.61 0.01 -4.51
N TYR A 350 -13.41 -0.34 -4.98
CA TYR A 350 -13.24 -1.02 -6.27
C TYR A 350 -13.86 -2.43 -6.22
N GLN A 351 -14.56 -2.80 -7.32
CA GLN A 351 -15.25 -4.08 -7.47
C GLN A 351 -14.56 -4.95 -8.51
#